data_a0b5f8b5ad2d5018aaeed73873ae9691
#
_entry.id   a0b5f8b5ad2d5018aaeed73873ae9691
#
_cell.length_a   1.000
_cell.length_b   1.000
_cell.length_c   1.000
_cell.angle_alpha   90.00
_cell.angle_beta   90.00
_cell.angle_gamma   90.00
#
_symmetry.space_group_name_H-M   'P 1'
#
loop_
_entity.id
_entity.type
_entity.pdbx_description
1 polymer ?
#
loop_
_entity_poly.entity_id
_entity_poly.type
_entity_poly.pdbx_seq_one_letter_code
_entity_poly.pdbx_strand_id
1 'polypeptide(L)'
;MDKKYLVILSGSPRGGEKTWDSLFKYVIDYLGADLAICTTEDYVEENTLFTRAKFKWILNDLDDFNEYYSEYFEGSWRQYLEIGKGYGLYESGKIHFALKDYIKRNYLNIVNKYDYVIYSRFDQYYVDFHPKDIGDNILIPEGENYFGVCDRHAAFSSKLAERYLSIVDYINSEESLLSLPDFPNCESVYLKHLEHEGLSKKIKRYKRSQFTAALKGEPTNWRVPIYRTFIFSKLMIKYPDEFIDSFNNKLNTKGLINLLLSDLTMGLTYFYLLIRRRLGS
;
A
#
# COMPACT_ATOMS: atom_id res chain seq x y z
N MET A 1 4.73 -24.97 14.28
CA MET A 1 5.78 -24.08 13.77
C MET A 1 5.21 -22.68 13.66
N ASP A 2 5.95 -21.69 14.13
CA ASP A 2 5.53 -20.30 13.98
C ASP A 2 5.57 -19.91 12.50
N LYS A 3 4.57 -19.15 12.06
CA LYS A 3 4.46 -18.67 10.69
C LYS A 3 5.52 -17.61 10.40
N LYS A 4 6.15 -17.69 9.23
CA LYS A 4 7.14 -16.73 8.76
C LYS A 4 6.47 -15.68 7.88
N TYR A 5 6.63 -14.42 8.23
CA TYR A 5 6.08 -13.28 7.50
C TYR A 5 7.19 -12.47 6.83
N LEU A 6 6.94 -12.04 5.60
CA LEU A 6 7.75 -11.05 4.89
C LEU A 6 6.91 -9.81 4.62
N VAL A 7 7.34 -8.66 5.10
CA VAL A 7 6.77 -7.38 4.71
C VAL A 7 7.61 -6.79 3.59
N ILE A 8 6.98 -6.47 2.47
CA ILE A 8 7.60 -5.84 1.32
C ILE A 8 7.05 -4.42 1.21
N LEU A 9 7.91 -3.42 1.43
CA LEU A 9 7.58 -2.04 1.14
C LEU A 9 8.07 -1.68 -0.27
N SER A 10 7.17 -1.14 -1.09
CA SER A 10 7.48 -0.82 -2.48
C SER A 10 7.10 0.62 -2.84
N GLY A 11 7.94 1.30 -3.61
CA GLY A 11 7.77 2.67 -4.06
C GLY A 11 8.75 3.66 -3.46
N SER A 12 8.35 4.92 -3.32
CA SER A 12 9.16 5.97 -2.69
C SER A 12 8.99 5.97 -1.17
N PRO A 13 10.06 6.03 -0.36
CA PRO A 13 9.99 6.08 1.09
C PRO A 13 9.49 7.45 1.57
N ARG A 14 8.16 7.60 1.62
CA ARG A 14 7.45 8.78 2.13
C ARG A 14 6.77 8.49 3.46
N GLY A 15 6.30 9.54 4.13
CA GLY A 15 5.57 9.45 5.39
C GLY A 15 6.43 9.65 6.64
N GLY A 16 7.75 9.46 6.53
CA GLY A 16 8.73 9.72 7.59
C GLY A 16 8.66 8.78 8.79
N GLU A 17 9.57 8.96 9.72
CA GLU A 17 9.82 8.07 10.87
C GLU A 17 8.55 7.73 11.66
N LYS A 18 7.67 8.70 11.91
CA LYS A 18 6.44 8.44 12.67
C LYS A 18 5.50 7.46 11.99
N THR A 19 5.43 7.50 10.66
CA THR A 19 4.66 6.54 9.87
C THR A 19 5.32 5.15 9.97
N TRP A 20 6.64 5.10 9.86
CA TRP A 20 7.39 3.86 9.93
C TRP A 20 7.41 3.24 11.35
N ASP A 21 7.44 4.05 12.40
CA ASP A 21 7.27 3.59 13.79
C ASP A 21 5.93 2.86 13.97
N SER A 22 4.86 3.35 13.32
CA SER A 22 3.58 2.68 13.35
C SER A 22 3.61 1.33 12.62
N LEU A 23 4.30 1.24 11.48
CA LEU A 23 4.53 -0.01 10.76
C LEU A 23 5.31 -1.00 11.63
N PHE A 24 6.40 -0.56 12.26
CA PHE A 24 7.19 -1.42 13.14
C PHE A 24 6.34 -1.97 14.27
N LYS A 25 5.64 -1.09 14.99
CA LYS A 25 4.81 -1.47 16.14
C LYS A 25 3.67 -2.41 15.79
N TYR A 26 2.92 -2.10 14.74
CA TYR A 26 1.64 -2.78 14.48
C TYR A 26 1.75 -3.91 13.47
N VAL A 27 2.85 -4.01 12.74
CA VAL A 27 3.06 -5.03 11.73
C VAL A 27 4.35 -5.82 11.98
N ILE A 28 5.52 -5.19 11.86
CA ILE A 28 6.81 -5.90 11.84
C ILE A 28 7.05 -6.62 13.17
N ASP A 29 7.09 -5.88 14.28
CA ASP A 29 7.41 -6.43 15.60
C ASP A 29 6.29 -7.34 16.12
N TYR A 30 5.04 -6.98 15.82
CA TYR A 30 3.87 -7.76 16.20
C TYR A 30 3.81 -9.14 15.54
N LEU A 31 4.19 -9.23 14.25
CA LEU A 31 4.18 -10.48 13.50
C LEU A 31 5.51 -11.24 13.59
N GLY A 32 6.57 -10.61 14.09
CA GLY A 32 7.94 -11.12 13.99
C GLY A 32 8.36 -11.22 12.52
N ALA A 33 8.00 -10.23 11.70
CA ALA A 33 8.21 -10.27 10.27
C ALA A 33 9.59 -9.76 9.87
N ASP A 34 10.16 -10.35 8.82
CA ASP A 34 11.30 -9.78 8.11
C ASP A 34 10.84 -8.63 7.20
N LEU A 35 11.65 -7.60 7.04
CA LEU A 35 11.40 -6.45 6.19
C LEU A 35 12.24 -6.49 4.92
N ALA A 36 11.59 -6.32 3.78
CA ALA A 36 12.20 -6.04 2.48
C ALA A 36 11.79 -4.66 1.99
N ILE A 37 12.74 -3.91 1.45
CA ILE A 37 12.52 -2.62 0.79
C ILE A 37 12.76 -2.80 -0.70
N CYS A 38 11.81 -2.37 -1.54
CA CYS A 38 11.93 -2.32 -2.99
C CYS A 38 11.71 -0.87 -3.46
N THR A 39 12.77 -0.23 -3.94
CA THR A 39 12.77 1.16 -4.38
C THR A 39 13.84 1.38 -5.45
N THR A 40 13.98 2.62 -5.97
CA THR A 40 15.08 3.01 -6.86
C THR A 40 16.25 3.62 -6.08
N GLU A 41 17.40 3.74 -6.72
CA GLU A 41 18.64 4.26 -6.11
C GLU A 41 18.48 5.67 -5.55
N ASP A 42 17.74 6.54 -6.22
CA ASP A 42 17.45 7.92 -5.80
C ASP A 42 16.86 8.04 -4.38
N TYR A 43 16.24 6.96 -3.89
CA TYR A 43 15.59 6.94 -2.58
C TYR A 43 16.36 6.18 -1.52
N VAL A 44 17.59 5.78 -1.80
CA VAL A 44 18.44 5.10 -0.80
C VAL A 44 19.02 6.14 0.16
N GLU A 45 18.60 6.06 1.42
CA GLU A 45 19.06 6.98 2.47
C GLU A 45 19.22 6.27 3.82
N GLU A 46 20.01 6.86 4.72
CA GLU A 46 20.13 6.37 6.09
C GLU A 46 18.91 6.79 6.92
N ASN A 47 18.04 5.81 7.21
CA ASN A 47 16.87 5.97 8.07
C ASN A 47 16.55 4.65 8.77
N THR A 48 15.53 4.65 9.65
CA THR A 48 15.16 3.46 10.41
C THR A 48 14.67 2.31 9.54
N LEU A 49 14.01 2.58 8.41
CA LEU A 49 13.57 1.54 7.47
C LEU A 49 14.77 0.80 6.87
N PHE A 50 15.73 1.55 6.31
CA PHE A 50 16.91 0.94 5.68
C PHE A 50 17.81 0.24 6.70
N THR A 51 17.87 0.73 7.94
CA THR A 51 18.60 0.09 9.02
C THR A 51 17.96 -1.23 9.44
N ARG A 52 16.62 -1.31 9.51
CA ARG A 52 15.88 -2.50 9.94
C ARG A 52 15.59 -3.47 8.80
N ALA A 53 15.77 -3.07 7.54
CA ALA A 53 15.51 -3.92 6.39
C ALA A 53 16.51 -5.07 6.31
N LYS A 54 15.99 -6.30 6.30
CA LYS A 54 16.76 -7.51 6.03
C LYS A 54 17.16 -7.62 4.57
N PHE A 55 16.29 -7.14 3.67
CA PHE A 55 16.52 -7.15 2.23
C PHE A 55 16.33 -5.75 1.67
N LYS A 56 17.25 -5.34 0.80
CA LYS A 56 17.23 -4.07 0.09
C LYS A 56 17.28 -4.41 -1.40
N TRP A 57 16.13 -4.32 -2.06
CA TRP A 57 15.95 -4.60 -3.48
C TRP A 57 15.90 -3.27 -4.21
N ILE A 58 17.03 -2.86 -4.74
CA ILE A 58 17.22 -1.56 -5.34
C ILE A 58 17.24 -1.72 -6.84
N LEU A 59 16.29 -1.09 -7.51
CA LEU A 59 16.27 -0.95 -8.96
C LEU A 59 17.14 0.24 -9.34
N ASN A 60 18.01 0.08 -10.32
CA ASN A 60 18.81 1.18 -10.84
C ASN A 60 17.91 2.32 -11.28
N ASP A 61 18.40 3.55 -11.15
CA ASP A 61 17.66 4.72 -11.60
C ASP A 61 17.40 4.64 -13.10
N LEU A 62 16.20 5.06 -13.45
CA LEU A 62 15.71 5.13 -14.81
C LEU A 62 15.22 6.55 -15.07
N ASP A 63 15.64 7.14 -16.17
CA ASP A 63 15.12 8.46 -16.58
C ASP A 63 13.61 8.37 -16.86
N ASP A 64 13.18 7.26 -17.46
CA ASP A 64 11.77 6.93 -17.63
C ASP A 64 11.52 5.42 -17.42
N PHE A 65 10.54 5.07 -16.58
CA PHE A 65 10.13 3.68 -16.41
C PHE A 65 9.65 2.97 -17.69
N ASN A 66 9.40 3.71 -18.77
CA ASN A 66 9.20 3.09 -20.09
C ASN A 66 10.41 2.28 -20.57
N GLU A 67 11.62 2.63 -20.13
CA GLU A 67 12.84 1.88 -20.43
C GLU A 67 12.78 0.48 -19.82
N TYR A 68 12.36 0.37 -18.53
CA TYR A 68 12.13 -0.91 -17.88
C TYR A 68 11.19 -1.81 -18.69
N TYR A 69 10.05 -1.27 -19.09
CA TYR A 69 9.08 -2.06 -19.87
C TYR A 69 9.63 -2.46 -21.24
N SER A 70 10.33 -1.56 -21.92
CA SER A 70 10.90 -1.84 -23.25
C SER A 70 12.01 -2.88 -23.21
N GLU A 71 12.73 -3.00 -22.10
CA GLU A 71 13.78 -4.01 -21.90
C GLU A 71 13.18 -5.42 -21.75
N TYR A 72 12.04 -5.54 -21.07
CA TYR A 72 11.52 -6.84 -20.67
C TYR A 72 10.24 -7.28 -21.38
N PHE A 73 9.57 -6.39 -22.12
CA PHE A 73 8.24 -6.66 -22.67
C PHE A 73 8.08 -6.09 -24.10
N GLU A 74 7.48 -6.88 -24.98
CA GLU A 74 7.28 -6.53 -26.40
C GLU A 74 5.80 -6.36 -26.79
N GLY A 75 4.86 -6.56 -25.86
CA GLY A 75 3.43 -6.61 -26.16
C GLY A 75 2.68 -5.28 -25.95
N SER A 76 1.47 -5.39 -25.42
CA SER A 76 0.47 -4.32 -25.38
C SER A 76 0.67 -3.31 -24.26
N TRP A 77 1.65 -3.48 -23.39
CA TRP A 77 1.84 -2.66 -22.18
C TRP A 77 1.83 -1.14 -22.47
N ARG A 78 2.49 -0.72 -23.56
CA ARG A 78 2.58 0.71 -23.93
C ARG A 78 1.21 1.29 -24.22
N GLN A 79 0.44 0.62 -25.09
CA GLN A 79 -0.91 1.02 -25.44
C GLN A 79 -1.81 1.02 -24.20
N TYR A 80 -1.68 0.01 -23.34
CA TYR A 80 -2.47 -0.10 -22.11
C TYR A 80 -2.22 1.07 -21.16
N LEU A 81 -0.96 1.43 -20.91
CA LEU A 81 -0.60 2.55 -20.07
C LEU A 81 -1.04 3.90 -20.66
N GLU A 82 -0.92 4.09 -21.96
CA GLU A 82 -1.37 5.32 -22.64
C GLU A 82 -2.88 5.53 -22.53
N ILE A 83 -3.68 4.47 -22.62
CA ILE A 83 -5.15 4.56 -22.38
C ILE A 83 -5.44 5.05 -20.95
N GLY A 84 -4.62 4.67 -19.98
CA GLY A 84 -4.76 5.09 -18.58
C GLY A 84 -4.17 6.46 -18.25
N LYS A 85 -3.72 7.22 -19.25
CA LYS A 85 -3.17 8.58 -19.05
C LYS A 85 -4.25 9.53 -18.52
N GLY A 86 -3.89 10.28 -17.46
CA GLY A 86 -4.84 11.16 -16.77
C GLY A 86 -5.68 10.47 -15.69
N TYR A 87 -5.66 9.15 -15.61
CA TYR A 87 -6.26 8.37 -14.53
C TYR A 87 -5.23 7.90 -13.48
N GLY A 88 -3.96 8.35 -13.60
CA GLY A 88 -2.86 8.00 -12.70
C GLY A 88 -2.16 6.68 -13.05
N LEU A 89 -2.63 5.94 -14.05
CA LEU A 89 -2.04 4.69 -14.48
C LEU A 89 -0.70 4.91 -15.17
N TYR A 90 -0.66 5.81 -16.14
CA TYR A 90 0.56 6.17 -16.86
C TYR A 90 1.61 6.83 -15.96
N GLU A 91 1.17 7.67 -15.02
CA GLU A 91 2.05 8.45 -14.15
C GLU A 91 2.63 7.60 -13.01
N SER A 92 1.79 7.17 -12.07
CA SER A 92 2.22 6.43 -10.88
C SER A 92 2.06 4.91 -11.01
N GLY A 93 1.07 4.45 -11.77
CA GLY A 93 0.79 3.03 -11.95
C GLY A 93 1.95 2.30 -12.60
N LYS A 94 2.55 2.87 -13.66
CA LYS A 94 3.69 2.27 -14.34
C LYS A 94 4.86 1.99 -13.39
N ILE A 95 5.14 2.89 -12.44
CA ILE A 95 6.20 2.73 -11.46
C ILE A 95 5.87 1.56 -10.51
N HIS A 96 4.66 1.57 -9.94
CA HIS A 96 4.25 0.53 -9.01
C HIS A 96 4.17 -0.85 -9.63
N PHE A 97 3.76 -0.94 -10.89
CA PHE A 97 3.68 -2.21 -11.59
C PHE A 97 5.07 -2.73 -11.98
N ALA A 98 5.96 -1.85 -12.45
CA ALA A 98 7.35 -2.21 -12.72
C ALA A 98 8.06 -2.73 -11.46
N LEU A 99 7.88 -2.10 -10.30
CA LEU A 99 8.47 -2.57 -9.04
C LEU A 99 7.89 -3.94 -8.61
N LYS A 100 6.60 -4.22 -8.84
CA LYS A 100 6.04 -5.56 -8.60
C LYS A 100 6.68 -6.61 -9.51
N ASP A 101 6.83 -6.30 -10.80
CA ASP A 101 7.48 -7.20 -11.75
C ASP A 101 8.97 -7.40 -11.42
N TYR A 102 9.67 -6.34 -11.00
CA TYR A 102 11.06 -6.43 -10.56
C TYR A 102 11.23 -7.38 -9.37
N ILE A 103 10.32 -7.32 -8.40
CA ILE A 103 10.28 -8.27 -7.27
C ILE A 103 10.04 -9.69 -7.78
N LYS A 104 9.06 -9.88 -8.67
CA LYS A 104 8.72 -11.18 -9.25
C LYS A 104 9.92 -11.80 -9.97
N ARG A 105 10.58 -11.05 -10.84
CA ARG A 105 11.71 -11.54 -11.66
C ARG A 105 12.94 -11.89 -10.82
N ASN A 106 13.27 -11.08 -9.84
CA ASN A 106 14.56 -11.16 -9.20
C ASN A 106 14.52 -11.80 -7.80
N TYR A 107 13.38 -11.74 -7.10
CA TYR A 107 13.31 -12.09 -5.67
C TYR A 107 12.21 -13.07 -5.29
N LEU A 108 11.48 -13.63 -6.25
CA LEU A 108 10.41 -14.60 -5.98
C LEU A 108 10.92 -15.82 -5.19
N ASN A 109 12.15 -16.24 -5.44
CA ASN A 109 12.81 -17.31 -4.70
C ASN A 109 13.03 -16.99 -3.21
N ILE A 110 13.21 -15.72 -2.85
CA ILE A 110 13.29 -15.26 -1.46
C ILE A 110 11.88 -15.19 -0.87
N VAL A 111 10.93 -14.59 -1.59
CA VAL A 111 9.53 -14.46 -1.19
C VAL A 111 8.93 -15.82 -0.84
N ASN A 112 9.20 -16.84 -1.64
CA ASN A 112 8.67 -18.19 -1.46
C ASN A 112 9.26 -18.95 -0.24
N LYS A 113 10.24 -18.39 0.47
CA LYS A 113 10.76 -18.96 1.74
C LYS A 113 9.90 -18.60 2.96
N TYR A 114 8.90 -17.72 2.78
CA TYR A 114 7.97 -17.29 3.81
C TYR A 114 6.63 -17.98 3.66
N ASP A 115 5.85 -18.03 4.72
CA ASP A 115 4.46 -18.53 4.65
C ASP A 115 3.52 -17.45 4.10
N TYR A 116 3.74 -16.20 4.53
CA TYR A 116 2.89 -15.07 4.20
C TYR A 116 3.70 -13.84 3.79
N VAL A 117 3.13 -13.09 2.87
CA VAL A 117 3.66 -11.83 2.37
C VAL A 117 2.68 -10.71 2.69
N ILE A 118 3.20 -9.59 3.17
CA ILE A 118 2.47 -8.34 3.32
C ILE A 118 3.12 -7.35 2.36
N TYR A 119 2.47 -7.09 1.23
CA TYR A 119 2.89 -6.08 0.28
C TYR A 119 2.27 -4.75 0.66
N SER A 120 3.07 -3.70 0.84
CA SER A 120 2.58 -2.39 1.24
C SER A 120 3.42 -1.26 0.63
N ARG A 121 2.87 -0.04 0.67
CA ARG A 121 3.63 1.17 0.38
C ARG A 121 4.28 1.70 1.65
N PHE A 122 5.29 2.54 1.50
CA PHE A 122 6.01 3.17 2.60
C PHE A 122 5.15 4.16 3.40
N ASP A 123 4.18 4.80 2.73
CA ASP A 123 3.37 5.88 3.25
C ASP A 123 2.07 5.41 3.94
N GLN A 124 2.08 4.22 4.55
CA GLN A 124 0.95 3.68 5.29
C GLN A 124 1.15 3.86 6.80
N TYR A 125 0.34 4.73 7.42
CA TYR A 125 0.29 4.93 8.87
C TYR A 125 -0.70 3.95 9.50
N TYR A 126 -0.21 3.09 10.38
CA TYR A 126 -1.00 2.04 11.02
C TYR A 126 -1.55 2.52 12.37
N VAL A 127 -2.81 2.20 12.63
CA VAL A 127 -3.52 2.56 13.88
C VAL A 127 -3.91 1.34 14.72
N ASP A 128 -3.72 0.14 14.18
CA ASP A 128 -4.04 -1.13 14.84
C ASP A 128 -3.21 -2.28 14.28
N PHE A 129 -3.19 -3.38 15.01
CA PHE A 129 -2.46 -4.59 14.65
C PHE A 129 -2.96 -5.22 13.34
N HIS A 130 -2.02 -5.60 12.51
CA HIS A 130 -2.30 -6.29 11.26
C HIS A 130 -2.93 -7.67 11.52
N PRO A 131 -3.91 -8.13 10.72
CA PRO A 131 -4.45 -9.49 10.83
C PRO A 131 -3.36 -10.55 10.69
N LYS A 132 -3.34 -11.53 11.63
CA LYS A 132 -2.42 -12.70 11.56
C LYS A 132 -2.97 -13.85 10.74
N ASP A 133 -4.29 -14.03 10.75
CA ASP A 133 -4.94 -15.13 10.04
C ASP A 133 -5.23 -14.73 8.59
N ILE A 134 -4.28 -15.03 7.72
CA ILE A 134 -4.37 -14.76 6.28
C ILE A 134 -4.98 -15.97 5.55
N GLY A 135 -4.58 -17.18 5.94
CA GLY A 135 -5.00 -18.42 5.28
C GLY A 135 -4.63 -18.44 3.79
N ASP A 136 -5.51 -19.02 2.96
CA ASP A 136 -5.35 -19.04 1.49
C ASP A 136 -6.01 -17.85 0.80
N ASN A 137 -6.27 -16.76 1.54
CA ASN A 137 -6.91 -15.56 1.02
C ASN A 137 -5.88 -14.52 0.60
N ILE A 138 -6.38 -13.50 -0.12
CA ILE A 138 -5.72 -12.22 -0.32
C ILE A 138 -6.50 -11.21 0.52
N LEU A 139 -5.93 -10.80 1.65
CA LEU A 139 -6.54 -9.80 2.53
C LEU A 139 -6.25 -8.42 1.95
N ILE A 140 -7.30 -7.70 1.58
CA ILE A 140 -7.25 -6.34 1.07
C ILE A 140 -8.07 -5.44 2.00
N PRO A 141 -7.55 -4.29 2.46
CA PRO A 141 -8.31 -3.40 3.33
C PRO A 141 -9.55 -2.84 2.63
N GLU A 142 -10.59 -2.53 3.40
CA GLU A 142 -11.73 -1.74 2.94
C GLU A 142 -11.30 -0.30 2.64
N GLY A 143 -12.04 0.40 1.77
CA GLY A 143 -11.75 1.78 1.36
C GLY A 143 -10.71 1.88 0.24
N GLU A 144 -10.54 3.08 -0.29
CA GLU A 144 -9.63 3.42 -1.41
C GLU A 144 -9.75 2.47 -2.62
N ASN A 145 -10.98 2.08 -2.97
CA ASN A 145 -11.22 1.07 -4.00
C ASN A 145 -11.24 1.63 -5.42
N TYR A 146 -11.63 2.88 -5.60
CA TYR A 146 -11.66 3.63 -6.87
C TYR A 146 -12.06 2.78 -8.09
N PHE A 147 -13.24 2.15 -8.03
CA PHE A 147 -13.78 1.22 -9.06
C PHE A 147 -13.07 -0.14 -9.14
N GLY A 148 -12.16 -0.46 -8.22
CA GLY A 148 -11.42 -1.72 -8.18
C GLY A 148 -11.17 -2.20 -6.76
N VAL A 149 -9.92 -2.51 -6.46
CA VAL A 149 -9.43 -2.90 -5.14
C VAL A 149 -8.25 -2.03 -4.74
N CYS A 150 -8.08 -1.78 -3.43
CA CYS A 150 -6.90 -1.07 -2.94
C CYS A 150 -5.63 -1.79 -3.42
N ASP A 151 -4.80 -1.09 -4.20
CA ASP A 151 -3.55 -1.58 -4.77
C ASP A 151 -2.33 -1.33 -3.88
N ARG A 152 -2.53 -0.56 -2.78
CA ARG A 152 -1.47 -0.06 -1.90
C ARG A 152 -1.09 -1.00 -0.81
N HIS A 153 -1.95 -1.96 -0.50
CA HIS A 153 -1.73 -2.91 0.58
C HIS A 153 -2.50 -4.20 0.35
N ALA A 154 -1.81 -5.32 0.52
CA ALA A 154 -2.43 -6.65 0.59
C ALA A 154 -1.57 -7.61 1.42
N ALA A 155 -2.22 -8.61 2.02
CA ALA A 155 -1.53 -9.71 2.67
C ALA A 155 -2.03 -11.05 2.12
N PHE A 156 -1.12 -11.95 1.77
CA PHE A 156 -1.45 -13.20 1.09
C PHE A 156 -0.43 -14.30 1.39
N SER A 157 -0.80 -15.55 1.11
CA SER A 157 0.14 -16.68 1.15
C SER A 157 1.20 -16.51 0.06
N SER A 158 2.47 -16.78 0.39
CA SER A 158 3.58 -16.74 -0.57
C SER A 158 3.34 -17.58 -1.82
N LYS A 159 2.54 -18.64 -1.73
CA LYS A 159 2.12 -19.47 -2.87
C LYS A 159 1.34 -18.70 -3.94
N LEU A 160 0.78 -17.54 -3.59
CA LEU A 160 0.07 -16.66 -4.51
C LEU A 160 0.94 -15.53 -5.03
N ALA A 161 2.19 -15.41 -4.52
CA ALA A 161 3.04 -14.24 -4.77
C ALA A 161 3.34 -14.03 -6.25
N GLU A 162 3.68 -15.07 -7.00
CA GLU A 162 3.96 -14.98 -8.43
C GLU A 162 2.77 -14.37 -9.18
N ARG A 163 1.59 -14.96 -8.99
CA ARG A 163 0.34 -14.49 -9.62
C ARG A 163 -0.09 -13.11 -9.12
N TYR A 164 0.10 -12.81 -7.84
CA TYR A 164 -0.20 -11.50 -7.29
C TYR A 164 0.70 -10.40 -7.86
N LEU A 165 1.96 -10.69 -8.18
CA LEU A 165 2.95 -9.76 -8.68
C LEU A 165 2.97 -9.64 -10.22
N SER A 166 2.25 -10.49 -10.99
CA SER A 166 2.31 -10.57 -12.45
C SER A 166 1.43 -9.52 -13.18
N ILE A 167 1.17 -8.38 -12.56
CA ILE A 167 0.36 -7.30 -13.15
C ILE A 167 0.90 -6.81 -14.50
N VAL A 168 2.23 -6.81 -14.69
CA VAL A 168 2.83 -6.37 -15.95
C VAL A 168 2.60 -7.41 -17.06
N ASP A 169 2.64 -8.71 -16.74
CA ASP A 169 2.29 -9.75 -17.73
C ASP A 169 0.86 -9.56 -18.22
N TYR A 170 -0.07 -9.24 -17.29
CA TYR A 170 -1.46 -8.94 -17.63
C TYR A 170 -1.58 -7.74 -18.56
N ILE A 171 -1.04 -6.57 -18.22
CA ILE A 171 -1.15 -5.37 -19.09
C ILE A 171 -0.37 -5.50 -20.40
N ASN A 172 0.56 -6.43 -20.49
CA ASN A 172 1.32 -6.74 -21.71
C ASN A 172 0.58 -7.72 -22.63
N SER A 173 -0.54 -8.30 -22.20
CA SER A 173 -1.33 -9.24 -23.01
C SER A 173 -2.34 -8.52 -23.90
N GLU A 174 -2.67 -9.09 -25.06
CA GLU A 174 -3.75 -8.58 -25.91
C GLU A 174 -5.12 -8.70 -25.23
N GLU A 175 -5.31 -9.72 -24.42
CA GLU A 175 -6.56 -9.95 -23.67
C GLU A 175 -6.88 -8.79 -22.72
N SER A 176 -5.87 -8.16 -22.14
CA SER A 176 -6.04 -7.00 -21.24
C SER A 176 -6.69 -5.82 -21.96
N LEU A 177 -6.35 -5.59 -23.24
CA LEU A 177 -6.94 -4.52 -24.05
C LEU A 177 -8.42 -4.79 -24.39
N LEU A 178 -8.82 -6.05 -24.45
CA LEU A 178 -10.22 -6.45 -24.70
C LEU A 178 -11.08 -6.34 -23.42
N SER A 179 -10.44 -6.31 -22.25
CA SER A 179 -11.11 -6.30 -20.94
C SER A 179 -10.84 -5.03 -20.13
N LEU A 180 -10.55 -3.92 -20.83
CA LEU A 180 -10.30 -2.62 -20.20
C LEU A 180 -11.45 -2.21 -19.25
N PRO A 181 -11.14 -1.72 -18.04
CA PRO A 181 -12.16 -1.14 -17.18
C PRO A 181 -12.61 0.23 -17.72
N ASP A 182 -13.86 0.63 -17.41
CA ASP A 182 -14.42 1.93 -17.81
C ASP A 182 -13.56 3.12 -17.32
N PHE A 183 -12.92 2.95 -16.15
CA PHE A 183 -12.00 3.92 -15.56
C PHE A 183 -10.65 3.21 -15.32
N PRO A 184 -9.71 3.28 -16.26
CA PRO A 184 -8.43 2.55 -16.20
C PRO A 184 -7.43 3.22 -15.25
N ASN A 185 -7.73 3.21 -13.95
CA ASN A 185 -6.82 3.59 -12.88
C ASN A 185 -6.12 2.37 -12.27
N CYS A 186 -5.17 2.60 -11.35
CA CYS A 186 -4.38 1.50 -10.76
C CYS A 186 -5.27 0.45 -10.08
N GLU A 187 -6.29 0.88 -9.34
CA GLU A 187 -7.15 0.02 -8.54
C GLU A 187 -8.06 -0.86 -9.40
N SER A 188 -8.66 -0.30 -10.46
CA SER A 188 -9.53 -1.03 -11.38
C SER A 188 -8.74 -2.01 -12.25
N VAL A 189 -7.58 -1.59 -12.74
CA VAL A 189 -6.66 -2.45 -13.50
C VAL A 189 -6.17 -3.60 -12.63
N TYR A 190 -5.87 -3.31 -11.35
CA TYR A 190 -5.43 -4.35 -10.44
C TYR A 190 -6.52 -5.39 -10.14
N LEU A 191 -7.78 -4.95 -10.02
CA LEU A 191 -8.91 -5.88 -9.90
C LEU A 191 -9.02 -6.77 -11.14
N LYS A 192 -8.92 -6.21 -12.36
CA LYS A 192 -8.95 -6.96 -13.61
C LYS A 192 -7.82 -7.97 -13.71
N HIS A 193 -6.62 -7.59 -13.30
CA HIS A 193 -5.50 -8.51 -13.19
C HIS A 193 -5.81 -9.69 -12.24
N LEU A 194 -6.33 -9.41 -11.04
CA LEU A 194 -6.69 -10.48 -10.09
C LEU A 194 -7.83 -11.38 -10.60
N GLU A 195 -8.75 -10.83 -11.40
CA GLU A 195 -9.79 -11.62 -12.09
C GLU A 195 -9.17 -12.53 -13.14
N HIS A 196 -8.29 -12.00 -14.00
CA HIS A 196 -7.55 -12.75 -15.02
C HIS A 196 -6.75 -13.90 -14.41
N GLU A 197 -6.05 -13.64 -13.31
CA GLU A 197 -5.30 -14.65 -12.56
C GLU A 197 -6.19 -15.66 -11.80
N GLY A 198 -7.52 -15.51 -11.84
CA GLY A 198 -8.45 -16.35 -11.09
C GLY A 198 -8.31 -16.20 -9.57
N LEU A 199 -7.81 -15.05 -9.10
CA LEU A 199 -7.59 -14.73 -7.69
C LEU A 199 -8.75 -13.96 -7.05
N SER A 200 -9.70 -13.47 -7.82
CA SER A 200 -10.83 -12.65 -7.33
C SER A 200 -11.62 -13.33 -6.21
N LYS A 201 -11.85 -14.64 -6.31
CA LYS A 201 -12.55 -15.42 -5.28
C LYS A 201 -11.77 -15.59 -3.97
N LYS A 202 -10.47 -15.30 -3.98
CA LYS A 202 -9.60 -15.33 -2.78
C LYS A 202 -9.53 -13.98 -2.07
N ILE A 203 -10.08 -12.92 -2.66
CA ILE A 203 -10.10 -11.60 -2.04
C ILE A 203 -11.03 -11.62 -0.83
N LYS A 204 -10.46 -11.29 0.32
CA LYS A 204 -11.20 -11.11 1.58
C LYS A 204 -10.94 -9.70 2.08
N ARG A 205 -12.02 -8.94 2.26
CA ARG A 205 -11.94 -7.58 2.77
C ARG A 205 -11.84 -7.60 4.30
N TYR A 206 -11.04 -6.71 4.85
CA TYR A 206 -10.96 -6.51 6.28
C TYR A 206 -11.03 -5.01 6.63
N LYS A 207 -11.46 -4.72 7.83
CA LYS A 207 -11.56 -3.33 8.31
C LYS A 207 -10.20 -2.67 8.25
N ARG A 208 -10.10 -1.56 7.51
CA ARG A 208 -8.85 -0.83 7.29
C ARG A 208 -8.24 -0.37 8.62
N SER A 209 -6.98 -0.68 8.83
CA SER A 209 -6.17 -0.27 9.98
C SER A 209 -4.96 0.59 9.59
N GLN A 210 -4.79 0.87 8.30
CA GLN A 210 -3.70 1.70 7.76
C GLN A 210 -4.26 2.79 6.85
N PHE A 211 -3.61 3.96 6.86
CA PHE A 211 -4.05 5.14 6.12
C PHE A 211 -2.87 5.80 5.44
N THR A 212 -3.07 6.23 4.19
CA THR A 212 -2.03 6.94 3.45
C THR A 212 -1.68 8.25 4.16
N ALA A 213 -0.40 8.40 4.49
CA ALA A 213 0.15 9.53 5.23
C ALA A 213 1.30 10.19 4.47
N ALA A 214 1.53 11.46 4.74
CA ALA A 214 2.70 12.20 4.29
C ALA A 214 3.13 13.19 5.36
N LEU A 215 4.40 13.60 5.39
CA LEU A 215 4.83 14.72 6.21
C LEU A 215 4.38 16.05 5.58
N LYS A 216 4.08 17.03 6.42
CA LYS A 216 3.81 18.39 5.94
C LYS A 216 5.04 18.93 5.21
N GLY A 217 4.86 19.23 3.92
CA GLY A 217 5.95 19.69 3.04
C GLY A 217 6.47 18.62 2.08
N GLU A 218 6.15 17.35 2.27
CA GLU A 218 6.38 16.35 1.25
C GLU A 218 5.51 16.61 0.00
N PRO A 219 6.04 16.40 -1.20
CA PRO A 219 5.29 16.61 -2.43
C PRO A 219 4.13 15.62 -2.53
N THR A 220 2.90 16.13 -2.53
CA THR A 220 1.68 15.34 -2.72
C THR A 220 0.77 16.05 -3.70
N ASN A 221 0.01 15.27 -4.48
CA ASN A 221 -1.04 15.80 -5.36
C ASN A 221 -2.41 15.84 -4.64
N TRP A 222 -2.42 15.78 -3.31
CA TRP A 222 -3.65 15.73 -2.55
C TRP A 222 -4.29 17.11 -2.46
N ARG A 223 -5.59 17.16 -2.73
CA ARG A 223 -6.38 18.39 -2.63
C ARG A 223 -7.12 18.44 -1.28
N VAL A 224 -7.22 19.61 -0.68
CA VAL A 224 -8.10 19.84 0.46
C VAL A 224 -9.56 19.69 -0.05
N PRO A 225 -10.46 18.97 0.62
CA PRO A 225 -10.41 18.41 1.98
C PRO A 225 -9.99 16.92 2.08
N ILE A 226 -9.40 16.34 1.03
CA ILE A 226 -9.06 14.90 0.98
C ILE A 226 -8.07 14.50 2.09
N TYR A 227 -7.35 15.46 2.67
CA TYR A 227 -6.42 15.23 3.78
C TYR A 227 -6.60 16.22 4.92
N ARG A 228 -6.11 15.85 6.09
CA ARG A 228 -5.97 16.73 7.24
C ARG A 228 -4.57 16.65 7.80
N THR A 229 -3.99 17.81 8.12
CA THR A 229 -2.69 17.90 8.79
C THR A 229 -2.88 17.91 10.30
N PHE A 230 -2.16 17.07 10.98
CA PHE A 230 -2.09 17.01 12.44
C PHE A 230 -0.92 17.88 12.94
N ILE A 231 -1.21 18.89 13.76
CA ILE A 231 -0.29 20.00 14.04
C ILE A 231 1.00 19.53 14.72
N PHE A 232 0.91 18.67 15.75
CA PHE A 232 2.08 18.23 16.51
C PHE A 232 2.91 17.18 15.78
N SER A 233 2.28 16.25 15.10
CA SER A 233 2.99 15.21 14.33
C SER A 233 3.49 15.68 12.99
N LYS A 234 2.97 16.82 12.49
CA LYS A 234 3.17 17.28 11.12
C LYS A 234 2.73 16.25 10.05
N LEU A 235 2.03 15.19 10.45
CA LEU A 235 1.48 14.21 9.52
C LEU A 235 0.23 14.75 8.85
N MET A 236 0.16 14.56 7.54
CA MET A 236 -1.06 14.69 6.74
C MET A 236 -1.64 13.29 6.57
N ILE A 237 -2.87 13.09 6.98
CA ILE A 237 -3.59 11.81 6.79
C ILE A 237 -4.64 12.01 5.71
N LYS A 238 -4.60 11.13 4.71
CA LYS A 238 -5.58 11.11 3.62
C LYS A 238 -6.88 10.46 4.10
N TYR A 239 -8.02 10.98 3.65
CA TYR A 239 -9.36 10.53 4.08
C TYR A 239 -9.57 10.57 5.60
N PRO A 240 -9.51 11.77 6.19
CA PRO A 240 -9.55 11.93 7.64
C PRO A 240 -10.83 11.40 8.29
N ASP A 241 -11.96 11.39 7.58
CA ASP A 241 -13.22 10.84 8.08
C ASP A 241 -13.16 9.32 8.24
N GLU A 242 -12.62 8.61 7.24
CA GLU A 242 -12.41 7.17 7.33
C GLU A 242 -11.39 6.81 8.42
N PHE A 243 -10.34 7.64 8.57
CA PHE A 243 -9.37 7.50 9.65
C PHE A 243 -10.05 7.61 11.01
N ILE A 244 -10.92 8.59 11.21
CA ILE A 244 -11.67 8.78 12.46
C ILE A 244 -12.64 7.62 12.67
N ASP A 245 -13.34 7.17 11.65
CA ASP A 245 -14.28 6.06 11.74
C ASP A 245 -13.60 4.74 12.12
N SER A 246 -12.32 4.57 11.76
CA SER A 246 -11.57 3.39 12.18
C SER A 246 -11.48 3.25 13.71
N PHE A 247 -11.51 4.35 14.44
CA PHE A 247 -11.48 4.36 15.90
C PHE A 247 -12.88 4.22 16.55
N ASN A 248 -13.95 4.62 15.84
CA ASN A 248 -15.31 4.64 16.41
C ASN A 248 -15.81 3.27 16.88
N ASN A 249 -15.42 2.19 16.23
CA ASN A 249 -15.81 0.82 16.64
C ASN A 249 -14.87 0.20 17.69
N LYS A 250 -13.81 0.91 18.10
CA LYS A 250 -12.79 0.45 19.05
C LYS A 250 -12.72 1.32 20.29
N LEU A 251 -13.65 2.27 20.44
CA LEU A 251 -13.74 3.14 21.62
C LEU A 251 -14.10 2.34 22.88
N ASN A 252 -13.13 1.58 23.31
CA ASN A 252 -12.92 1.45 24.74
C ASN A 252 -12.04 2.63 25.20
N THR A 253 -12.18 3.04 26.42
CA THR A 253 -11.40 4.13 27.05
C THR A 253 -9.89 4.02 26.80
N LYS A 254 -9.38 2.82 26.58
CA LYS A 254 -7.99 2.50 26.33
C LYS A 254 -7.50 2.94 24.92
N GLY A 255 -8.32 2.79 23.89
CA GLY A 255 -7.98 3.23 22.52
C GLY A 255 -7.95 4.75 22.41
N LEU A 256 -8.88 5.44 23.09
CA LEU A 256 -8.90 6.90 23.15
C LEU A 256 -7.68 7.45 23.92
N ILE A 257 -7.35 6.84 25.05
CA ILE A 257 -6.17 7.22 25.84
C ILE A 257 -4.89 7.00 25.04
N ASN A 258 -4.75 5.87 24.36
CA ASN A 258 -3.58 5.60 23.50
C ASN A 258 -3.46 6.59 22.34
N LEU A 259 -4.58 6.99 21.74
CA LEU A 259 -4.60 8.02 20.70
C LEU A 259 -4.19 9.38 21.26
N LEU A 260 -4.72 9.78 22.42
CA LEU A 260 -4.36 11.01 23.11
C LEU A 260 -2.89 11.03 23.55
N LEU A 261 -2.35 9.90 24.00
CA LEU A 261 -0.95 9.78 24.41
C LEU A 261 0.00 9.74 23.19
N SER A 262 -0.44 9.18 22.07
CA SER A 262 0.38 9.14 20.86
C SER A 262 0.43 10.48 20.13
N ASP A 263 -0.68 11.22 20.11
CA ASP A 263 -0.76 12.56 19.54
C ASP A 263 -1.96 13.33 20.13
N LEU A 264 -1.68 14.25 21.04
CA LEU A 264 -2.72 15.04 21.70
C LEU A 264 -3.63 15.78 20.70
N THR A 265 -3.09 16.23 19.58
CA THR A 265 -3.86 16.93 18.54
C THR A 265 -4.75 15.98 17.76
N MET A 266 -4.27 14.76 17.47
CA MET A 266 -5.11 13.73 16.87
C MET A 266 -6.29 13.42 17.80
N GLY A 267 -6.02 13.23 19.08
CA GLY A 267 -7.04 12.99 20.09
C GLY A 267 -8.05 14.13 20.22
N LEU A 268 -7.59 15.37 20.29
CA LEU A 268 -8.46 16.55 20.35
C LEU A 268 -9.28 16.76 19.09
N THR A 269 -8.67 16.56 17.92
CA THR A 269 -9.37 16.64 16.63
C THR A 269 -10.42 15.55 16.53
N TYR A 270 -10.10 14.34 16.94
CA TYR A 270 -11.03 13.23 17.01
C TYR A 270 -12.22 13.54 17.93
N PHE A 271 -11.94 14.06 19.13
CA PHE A 271 -12.96 14.45 20.12
C PHE A 271 -13.89 15.55 19.57
N TYR A 272 -13.32 16.55 18.91
CA TYR A 272 -14.09 17.61 18.23
C TYR A 272 -15.04 17.05 17.17
N LEU A 273 -14.57 16.12 16.33
CA LEU A 273 -15.39 15.53 15.27
C LEU A 273 -16.47 14.59 15.82
N LEU A 274 -16.20 13.88 16.91
CA LEU A 274 -17.22 13.12 17.63
C LEU A 274 -18.34 14.01 18.17
N ILE A 275 -17.98 15.14 18.81
CA ILE A 275 -18.96 16.12 19.30
C ILE A 275 -19.78 16.67 18.15
N ARG A 276 -19.15 17.10 17.07
CA ARG A 276 -19.82 17.64 15.91
C ARG A 276 -20.82 16.65 15.29
N ARG A 277 -20.47 15.36 15.19
CA ARG A 277 -21.40 14.31 14.70
C ARG A 277 -22.57 14.07 15.65
N ARG A 278 -22.38 14.20 16.98
CA ARG A 278 -23.48 14.04 17.96
C ARG A 278 -24.42 15.24 18.00
N LEU A 279 -23.95 16.42 17.65
CA LEU A 279 -24.74 17.64 17.64
C LEU A 279 -25.53 17.85 16.35
N GLY A 280 -25.51 16.89 15.42
CA GLY A 280 -26.42 16.84 14.28
C GLY A 280 -26.18 17.95 13.24
N SER A 281 -25.03 17.96 12.71
CA SER A 281 -24.77 18.67 11.47
C SER A 281 -25.10 17.81 10.29
#